data_4a63134f45fd6794df10b777987c56cd
#
_entry.id   4a63134f45fd6794df10b777987c56cd
#
_cell.length_a   1.000
_cell.length_b   1.000
_cell.length_c   1.000
_cell.angle_alpha   90.00
_cell.angle_beta   90.00
_cell.angle_gamma   90.00
#
_symmetry.space_group_name_H-M   'P 1'
#
loop_
_entity.id
_entity.type
_entity.pdbx_description
1 polymer ?
#
loop_
_entity_poly.entity_id
_entity_poly.type
_entity_poly.pdbx_seq_one_letter_code
_entity_poly.pdbx_strand_id
1 'polypeptide(L)'
;MNKIKLHVKLSDNEYAGRLKDYIKINGLNVFALTEEHADVVLEDSGAENELLLKTSSKEWHTGKYQSADKIISAIMENIDISAGINVKSENRAIFVTSAHGGAGKTFISQALSIYLSRNGRKVLYINLDGLCVKDSLFRCEQQNDISLIAYYASKGNENINTCIERYKNHDVAKNVYFLNSIYPSYDVSFDMNSAKVFINSLNTNSIYNYTIIDCPLYPISPYAFIMKNAYKTLFIKCRGSEREEEVAAFLQKNDIRVMQLCNMIRYTEGIYIPKAEEDITHNPYDFYEAIEQVVYELEKNDE
;
A
#
# COMPACT_ATOMS: atom_id res chain seq x y z
N MET A 1 -11.76 12.69 10.18
CA MET A 1 -11.76 11.26 10.52
C MET A 1 -11.59 11.12 12.03
N ASN A 2 -12.51 10.46 12.75
CA ASN A 2 -12.34 10.24 14.18
C ASN A 2 -11.27 9.17 14.39
N LYS A 3 -10.20 9.51 15.11
CA LYS A 3 -9.12 8.56 15.44
C LYS A 3 -9.56 7.64 16.59
N ILE A 4 -9.10 6.40 16.57
CA ILE A 4 -9.26 5.46 17.68
C ILE A 4 -8.42 5.96 18.85
N LYS A 5 -9.06 6.23 19.96
CA LYS A 5 -8.38 6.64 21.20
C LYS A 5 -7.77 5.42 21.86
N LEU A 6 -6.45 5.35 21.87
CA LEU A 6 -5.68 4.23 22.42
C LEU A 6 -4.96 4.66 23.70
N HIS A 7 -5.21 3.93 24.78
CA HIS A 7 -4.46 4.05 26.04
C HIS A 7 -3.47 2.91 26.16
N VAL A 8 -2.18 3.21 26.21
CA VAL A 8 -1.10 2.25 26.44
C VAL A 8 -0.70 2.32 27.92
N LYS A 9 -1.12 1.31 28.70
CA LYS A 9 -0.93 1.20 30.16
C LYS A 9 -0.12 -0.04 30.48
N LEU A 10 1.19 0.03 30.30
CA LEU A 10 2.13 -1.08 30.55
C LEU A 10 3.00 -0.77 31.76
N SER A 11 3.36 -1.79 32.54
CA SER A 11 4.23 -1.69 33.70
C SER A 11 5.67 -1.36 33.32
N ASP A 12 6.13 -1.85 32.17
CA ASP A 12 7.44 -1.51 31.60
C ASP A 12 7.35 -0.17 30.85
N ASN A 13 7.85 0.88 31.52
CA ASN A 13 7.81 2.24 30.99
C ASN A 13 8.69 2.43 29.73
N GLU A 14 9.79 1.71 29.61
CA GLU A 14 10.66 1.81 28.44
C GLU A 14 9.97 1.17 27.21
N TYR A 15 9.44 -0.01 27.37
CA TYR A 15 8.66 -0.70 26.34
C TYR A 15 7.41 0.10 25.94
N ALA A 16 6.67 0.62 26.91
CA ALA A 16 5.53 1.49 26.67
C ALA A 16 5.91 2.75 25.87
N GLY A 17 7.04 3.39 26.22
CA GLY A 17 7.55 4.56 25.53
C GLY A 17 7.86 4.26 24.07
N ARG A 18 8.63 3.21 23.81
CA ARG A 18 9.00 2.78 22.44
C ARG A 18 7.76 2.44 21.60
N LEU A 19 6.78 1.75 22.20
CA LEU A 19 5.53 1.41 21.51
C LEU A 19 4.69 2.66 21.21
N LYS A 20 4.57 3.59 22.16
CA LYS A 20 3.88 4.87 21.95
C LYS A 20 4.55 5.68 20.83
N ASP A 21 5.87 5.75 20.80
CA ASP A 21 6.61 6.47 19.76
C ASP A 21 6.44 5.81 18.39
N TYR A 22 6.47 4.47 18.34
CA TYR A 22 6.17 3.75 17.12
C TYR A 22 4.75 4.03 16.62
N ILE A 23 3.75 4.01 17.51
CA ILE A 23 2.36 4.31 17.17
C ILE A 23 2.20 5.75 16.68
N LYS A 24 2.90 6.72 17.28
CA LYS A 24 2.90 8.12 16.82
C LYS A 24 3.45 8.24 15.39
N ILE A 25 4.53 7.54 15.08
CA ILE A 25 5.19 7.62 13.77
C ILE A 25 4.39 6.87 12.69
N ASN A 26 3.89 5.67 13.01
CA ASN A 26 3.30 4.75 12.03
C ASN A 26 1.79 4.61 12.13
N GLY A 27 1.17 5.08 13.22
CA GLY A 27 -0.27 4.99 13.49
C GLY A 27 -1.01 6.32 13.48
N LEU A 28 -0.38 7.42 13.07
CA LEU A 28 -0.87 8.81 13.21
C LEU A 28 -2.26 9.06 12.66
N ASN A 29 -2.66 8.35 11.61
CA ASN A 29 -3.96 8.56 10.96
C ASN A 29 -5.08 7.73 11.58
N VAL A 30 -4.75 6.67 12.30
CA VAL A 30 -5.71 5.73 12.87
C VAL A 30 -5.86 5.92 14.37
N PHE A 31 -4.75 6.14 15.10
CA PHE A 31 -4.76 6.23 16.54
C PHE A 31 -4.51 7.64 17.08
N ALA A 32 -5.19 7.96 18.18
CA ALA A 32 -4.86 9.09 19.05
C ALA A 32 -4.49 8.51 20.41
N LEU A 33 -3.25 8.69 20.86
CA LEU A 33 -2.85 8.28 22.20
C LEU A 33 -3.55 9.18 23.24
N THR A 34 -4.15 8.56 24.25
CA THR A 34 -4.87 9.25 25.34
C THR A 34 -4.64 8.52 26.66
N GLU A 35 -4.84 9.21 27.75
CA GLU A 35 -4.87 8.62 29.09
C GLU A 35 -6.30 8.53 29.65
N GLU A 36 -7.25 9.27 29.02
CA GLU A 36 -8.64 9.32 29.45
C GLU A 36 -9.58 9.01 28.27
N HIS A 37 -10.71 8.36 28.57
CA HIS A 37 -11.76 8.05 27.57
C HIS A 37 -11.23 7.33 26.34
N ALA A 38 -10.44 6.25 26.55
CA ALA A 38 -9.90 5.42 25.49
C ALA A 38 -10.97 4.48 24.88
N ASP A 39 -10.94 4.33 23.57
CA ASP A 39 -11.73 3.32 22.86
C ASP A 39 -11.12 1.93 23.05
N VAL A 40 -9.78 1.88 23.14
CA VAL A 40 -9.00 0.67 23.38
C VAL A 40 -7.96 0.92 24.46
N VAL A 41 -7.85 -0.01 25.39
CA VAL A 41 -6.78 -0.03 26.40
C VAL A 41 -5.88 -1.22 26.15
N LEU A 42 -4.58 -0.97 26.06
CA LEU A 42 -3.54 -1.97 25.99
C LEU A 42 -2.82 -2.03 27.34
N GLU A 43 -2.91 -3.16 28.03
CA GLU A 43 -2.30 -3.36 29.33
C GLU A 43 -1.61 -4.72 29.46
N ASP A 44 -0.82 -4.91 30.52
CA ASP A 44 -0.24 -6.23 30.82
C ASP A 44 -1.35 -7.20 31.22
N SER A 45 -1.37 -8.41 30.66
CA SER A 45 -2.41 -9.42 30.93
C SER A 45 -2.27 -10.12 32.29
N GLY A 46 -1.15 -9.91 32.96
CA GLY A 46 -0.76 -10.66 34.15
C GLY A 46 -0.10 -12.02 33.86
N ALA A 47 -0.16 -12.50 32.62
CA ALA A 47 0.60 -13.65 32.14
C ALA A 47 1.96 -13.19 31.57
N GLU A 48 2.97 -14.06 31.69
CA GLU A 48 4.31 -13.76 31.18
C GLU A 48 4.29 -13.63 29.65
N ASN A 49 4.85 -12.55 29.12
CA ASN A 49 4.96 -12.29 27.67
C ASN A 49 3.64 -12.05 26.92
N GLU A 50 2.58 -11.64 27.61
CA GLU A 50 1.28 -11.42 27.02
C GLU A 50 0.73 -10.01 27.35
N LEU A 51 0.06 -9.41 26.39
CA LEU A 51 -0.67 -8.16 26.52
C LEU A 51 -2.17 -8.43 26.44
N LEU A 52 -2.93 -7.68 27.21
CA LEU A 52 -4.38 -7.65 27.18
C LEU A 52 -4.86 -6.38 26.51
N LEU A 53 -5.71 -6.54 25.53
CA LEU A 53 -6.40 -5.47 24.82
C LEU A 53 -7.86 -5.46 25.23
N LYS A 54 -8.36 -4.31 25.65
CA LYS A 54 -9.74 -4.12 26.14
C LYS A 54 -10.45 -3.03 25.36
N THR A 55 -11.69 -3.31 25.00
CA THR A 55 -12.67 -2.30 24.56
C THR A 55 -13.85 -2.31 25.53
N SER A 56 -14.84 -1.46 25.31
CA SER A 56 -16.07 -1.46 26.10
C SER A 56 -16.86 -2.79 26.02
N SER A 57 -16.63 -3.60 25.00
CA SER A 57 -17.43 -4.80 24.69
C SER A 57 -16.65 -6.12 24.64
N LYS A 58 -15.32 -6.06 24.45
CA LYS A 58 -14.49 -7.24 24.23
C LYS A 58 -13.11 -7.11 24.88
N GLU A 59 -12.56 -8.29 25.21
CA GLU A 59 -11.17 -8.43 25.64
C GLU A 59 -10.50 -9.51 24.78
N TRP A 60 -9.22 -9.31 24.44
CA TRP A 60 -8.42 -10.32 23.72
C TRP A 60 -6.95 -10.19 24.07
N HIS A 61 -6.19 -11.24 23.81
CA HIS A 61 -4.78 -11.35 24.16
C HIS A 61 -3.89 -11.30 22.94
N THR A 62 -2.70 -10.72 23.09
CA THR A 62 -1.66 -10.71 22.04
C THR A 62 -0.27 -10.81 22.68
N GLY A 63 0.72 -11.29 21.93
CA GLY A 63 2.08 -11.44 22.46
C GLY A 63 2.75 -10.10 22.77
N LYS A 64 3.44 -9.99 23.91
CA LYS A 64 4.11 -8.76 24.36
C LYS A 64 5.35 -8.43 23.54
N TYR A 65 6.20 -9.42 23.26
CA TYR A 65 7.49 -9.21 22.59
C TYR A 65 7.44 -9.52 21.09
N GLN A 66 6.34 -9.20 20.45
CA GLN A 66 6.22 -9.22 19.00
C GLN A 66 6.46 -7.82 18.40
N SER A 67 6.57 -7.73 17.07
CA SER A 67 6.72 -6.43 16.41
C SER A 67 5.52 -5.52 16.69
N ALA A 68 5.76 -4.22 16.83
CA ALA A 68 4.69 -3.24 17.08
C ALA A 68 3.60 -3.27 15.98
N ASP A 69 3.96 -3.61 14.73
CA ASP A 69 2.99 -3.83 13.65
C ASP A 69 2.00 -4.95 13.95
N LYS A 70 2.46 -6.06 14.54
CA LYS A 70 1.57 -7.16 14.91
C LYS A 70 0.61 -6.76 16.03
N ILE A 71 1.07 -5.96 16.98
CA ILE A 71 0.20 -5.43 18.04
C ILE A 71 -0.84 -4.49 17.43
N ILE A 72 -0.44 -3.60 16.53
CA ILE A 72 -1.35 -2.71 15.80
C ILE A 72 -2.36 -3.52 14.99
N SER A 73 -1.91 -4.54 14.26
CA SER A 73 -2.79 -5.43 13.49
C SER A 73 -3.80 -6.14 14.38
N ALA A 74 -3.37 -6.67 15.54
CA ALA A 74 -4.26 -7.31 16.49
C ALA A 74 -5.31 -6.32 17.06
N ILE A 75 -4.94 -5.07 17.28
CA ILE A 75 -5.90 -4.01 17.66
C ILE A 75 -6.93 -3.81 16.55
N MET A 76 -6.46 -3.63 15.30
CA MET A 76 -7.32 -3.34 14.15
C MET A 76 -8.27 -4.50 13.79
N GLU A 77 -7.81 -5.75 13.92
CA GLU A 77 -8.61 -6.94 13.62
C GLU A 77 -9.76 -7.18 14.63
N ASN A 78 -9.60 -6.70 15.84
CA ASN A 78 -10.52 -7.00 16.93
C ASN A 78 -11.40 -5.82 17.38
N ILE A 79 -11.15 -4.62 16.88
CA ILE A 79 -12.07 -3.49 17.10
C ILE A 79 -13.34 -3.74 16.29
N ASP A 80 -14.46 -3.96 16.97
CA ASP A 80 -15.76 -4.01 16.33
C ASP A 80 -16.09 -2.65 15.71
N ILE A 81 -16.10 -2.60 14.38
CA ILE A 81 -16.47 -1.43 13.57
C ILE A 81 -17.95 -1.01 13.83
N SER A 82 -18.72 -1.86 14.52
CA SER A 82 -20.12 -1.60 14.91
C SER A 82 -20.32 -0.47 15.93
N ALA A 83 -19.26 0.02 16.59
CA ALA A 83 -19.34 1.09 17.58
C ALA A 83 -19.24 2.51 16.96
N GLY A 84 -19.59 2.70 15.69
CA GLY A 84 -19.65 4.03 15.07
C GLY A 84 -18.29 4.62 14.68
N ILE A 85 -17.20 3.91 14.88
CA ILE A 85 -15.89 4.27 14.34
C ILE A 85 -15.81 3.68 12.94
N ASN A 86 -16.21 4.44 11.93
CA ASN A 86 -15.99 4.09 10.54
C ASN A 86 -14.49 4.16 10.23
N VAL A 87 -13.70 3.21 10.72
CA VAL A 87 -12.35 2.93 10.24
C VAL A 87 -12.46 1.97 9.05
N LYS A 88 -13.28 2.32 8.07
CA LYS A 88 -13.09 1.84 6.72
C LYS A 88 -12.02 2.72 6.08
N SER A 89 -10.77 2.52 6.46
CA SER A 89 -9.73 2.78 5.48
C SER A 89 -9.73 1.59 4.53
N GLU A 90 -10.64 1.60 3.57
CA GLU A 90 -10.54 0.69 2.44
C GLU A 90 -9.16 0.95 1.84
N ASN A 91 -8.32 -0.09 1.81
CA ASN A 91 -7.05 0.01 1.12
C ASN A 91 -7.33 0.33 -0.35
N ARG A 92 -6.81 1.44 -0.82
CA ARG A 92 -6.94 1.83 -2.22
C ARG A 92 -5.83 1.17 -3.01
N ALA A 93 -6.11 0.01 -3.60
CA ALA A 93 -5.19 -0.65 -4.52
C ALA A 93 -5.16 0.13 -5.84
N ILE A 94 -4.03 0.77 -6.14
CA ILE A 94 -3.81 1.55 -7.36
C ILE A 94 -2.85 0.79 -8.25
N PHE A 95 -3.31 0.45 -9.44
CA PHE A 95 -2.55 -0.28 -10.43
C PHE A 95 -1.94 0.68 -11.47
N VAL A 96 -0.65 0.58 -11.73
CA VAL A 96 0.05 1.47 -12.66
C VAL A 96 0.51 0.69 -13.87
N THR A 97 0.08 1.10 -15.07
CA THR A 97 0.39 0.42 -16.33
C THR A 97 0.64 1.40 -17.47
N SER A 98 1.19 0.91 -18.58
CA SER A 98 1.41 1.67 -19.82
C SER A 98 1.45 0.74 -21.02
N ALA A 99 1.32 1.30 -22.23
CA ALA A 99 1.45 0.55 -23.47
C ALA A 99 2.90 0.30 -23.90
N HIS A 100 3.85 1.05 -23.33
CA HIS A 100 5.26 1.03 -23.73
C HIS A 100 6.23 0.89 -22.57
N GLY A 101 7.39 0.25 -22.81
CA GLY A 101 8.56 0.33 -21.97
C GLY A 101 9.12 1.75 -21.90
N GLY A 102 9.70 2.12 -20.78
CA GLY A 102 10.27 3.46 -20.59
C GLY A 102 9.24 4.57 -20.45
N ALA A 103 7.96 4.24 -20.24
CA ALA A 103 6.90 5.23 -20.00
C ALA A 103 6.96 5.89 -18.61
N GLY A 104 7.88 5.45 -17.74
CA GLY A 104 8.03 6.00 -16.40
C GLY A 104 7.14 5.38 -15.33
N LYS A 105 6.53 4.21 -15.57
CA LYS A 105 5.66 3.50 -14.61
C LYS A 105 6.28 3.40 -13.21
N THR A 106 7.43 2.74 -13.12
CA THR A 106 8.14 2.49 -11.87
C THR A 106 8.47 3.80 -11.15
N PHE A 107 8.98 4.78 -11.89
CA PHE A 107 9.32 6.09 -11.33
C PHE A 107 8.09 6.79 -10.75
N ILE A 108 6.99 6.87 -11.51
CA ILE A 108 5.73 7.51 -11.07
C ILE A 108 5.12 6.74 -9.89
N SER A 109 5.12 5.39 -9.93
CA SER A 109 4.63 4.55 -8.84
C SER A 109 5.39 4.78 -7.53
N GLN A 110 6.71 4.87 -7.62
CA GLN A 110 7.57 5.11 -6.45
C GLN A 110 7.43 6.55 -5.94
N ALA A 111 7.37 7.54 -6.84
CA ALA A 111 7.16 8.93 -6.47
C ALA A 111 5.79 9.14 -5.79
N LEU A 112 4.73 8.52 -6.32
CA LEU A 112 3.40 8.54 -5.71
C LEU A 112 3.42 7.91 -4.32
N SER A 113 4.12 6.79 -4.15
CA SER A 113 4.25 6.12 -2.86
C SER A 113 4.96 7.00 -1.83
N ILE A 114 6.05 7.68 -2.24
CA ILE A 114 6.80 8.61 -1.37
C ILE A 114 5.93 9.82 -1.01
N TYR A 115 5.23 10.40 -1.99
CA TYR A 115 4.38 11.57 -1.76
C TYR A 115 3.26 11.24 -0.76
N LEU A 116 2.53 10.15 -0.97
CA LEU A 116 1.48 9.69 -0.07
C LEU A 116 2.00 9.43 1.33
N SER A 117 3.16 8.78 1.46
CA SER A 117 3.79 8.52 2.75
C SER A 117 4.19 9.79 3.48
N ARG A 118 4.78 10.78 2.79
CA ARG A 118 5.12 12.09 3.36
C ARG A 118 3.89 12.86 3.85
N ASN A 119 2.74 12.62 3.22
CA ASN A 119 1.44 13.18 3.62
C ASN A 119 0.71 12.30 4.67
N GLY A 120 1.45 11.44 5.39
CA GLY A 120 0.95 10.68 6.53
C GLY A 120 0.08 9.48 6.16
N ARG A 121 0.08 9.04 4.90
CA ARG A 121 -0.60 7.80 4.48
C ARG A 121 0.33 6.61 4.70
N LYS A 122 -0.19 5.50 5.19
CA LYS A 122 0.55 4.24 5.24
C LYS A 122 0.48 3.56 3.88
N VAL A 123 1.63 3.38 3.24
CA VAL A 123 1.72 2.95 1.83
C VAL A 123 2.49 1.64 1.71
N LEU A 124 1.93 0.71 0.93
CA LEU A 124 2.59 -0.48 0.44
C LEU A 124 2.86 -0.32 -1.06
N TYR A 125 4.11 -0.39 -1.47
CA TYR A 125 4.49 -0.47 -2.87
C TYR A 125 4.79 -1.92 -3.26
N ILE A 126 4.21 -2.39 -4.36
CA ILE A 126 4.43 -3.74 -4.89
C ILE A 126 4.90 -3.63 -6.33
N ASN A 127 6.08 -4.18 -6.61
CA ASN A 127 6.59 -4.27 -7.97
C ASN A 127 6.30 -5.66 -8.54
N LEU A 128 5.46 -5.73 -9.57
CA LEU A 128 5.16 -6.94 -10.33
C LEU A 128 5.94 -7.01 -11.66
N ASP A 129 6.74 -5.97 -11.99
CA ASP A 129 7.56 -5.96 -13.20
C ASP A 129 8.89 -6.71 -12.96
N GLY A 130 8.96 -7.96 -13.41
CA GLY A 130 10.10 -8.87 -13.21
C GLY A 130 11.44 -8.41 -13.81
N LEU A 131 11.47 -7.31 -14.56
CA LEU A 131 12.70 -6.82 -15.20
C LEU A 131 13.38 -5.67 -14.44
N CYS A 132 12.75 -5.12 -13.41
CA CYS A 132 13.18 -3.89 -12.76
C CYS A 132 13.78 -4.14 -11.36
N VAL A 133 14.99 -4.67 -11.30
CA VAL A 133 15.60 -5.09 -10.04
C VAL A 133 16.59 -4.05 -9.48
N LYS A 134 17.25 -3.25 -10.31
CA LYS A 134 18.38 -2.43 -9.87
C LYS A 134 18.05 -0.96 -9.56
N ASP A 135 16.95 -0.43 -10.07
CA ASP A 135 16.65 1.00 -9.99
C ASP A 135 15.54 1.33 -8.98
N SER A 136 15.37 0.49 -7.97
CA SER A 136 14.44 0.80 -6.89
C SER A 136 14.94 1.98 -6.08
N LEU A 137 14.09 2.99 -5.91
CA LEU A 137 14.33 4.11 -5.00
C LEU A 137 14.25 3.69 -3.53
N PHE A 138 13.67 2.50 -3.26
CA PHE A 138 13.51 1.99 -1.90
C PHE A 138 14.68 1.08 -1.53
N ARG A 139 15.17 1.24 -0.31
CA ARG A 139 16.32 0.50 0.22
C ARG A 139 16.04 -0.04 1.60
N CYS A 140 16.44 -1.28 1.84
CA CYS A 140 16.58 -1.87 3.16
C CYS A 140 17.73 -2.88 3.15
N GLU A 141 18.19 -3.28 4.33
CA GLU A 141 19.34 -4.21 4.47
C GLU A 141 19.03 -5.62 3.95
N GLN A 142 17.81 -6.12 4.23
CA GLN A 142 17.33 -7.40 3.72
C GLN A 142 16.18 -7.12 2.75
N GLN A 143 16.25 -7.67 1.56
CA GLN A 143 15.23 -7.46 0.53
C GLN A 143 14.49 -8.76 0.26
N ASN A 144 13.21 -8.78 0.63
CA ASN A 144 12.29 -9.80 0.20
C ASN A 144 11.61 -9.36 -1.10
N ASP A 145 11.22 -10.34 -1.90
CA ASP A 145 10.50 -10.13 -3.15
C ASP A 145 9.07 -10.66 -3.09
N ILE A 146 8.31 -10.44 -4.16
CA ILE A 146 6.90 -10.83 -4.26
C ILE A 146 6.71 -12.36 -4.45
N SER A 147 7.78 -13.15 -4.69
CA SER A 147 7.68 -14.58 -5.02
C SER A 147 6.97 -15.40 -3.96
N LEU A 148 7.27 -15.15 -2.68
CA LEU A 148 6.61 -15.84 -1.57
C LEU A 148 5.11 -15.51 -1.52
N ILE A 149 4.75 -14.25 -1.75
CA ILE A 149 3.34 -13.84 -1.76
C ILE A 149 2.58 -14.53 -2.90
N ALA A 150 3.18 -14.57 -4.10
CA ALA A 150 2.59 -15.25 -5.26
C ALA A 150 2.48 -16.76 -5.02
N TYR A 151 3.50 -17.38 -4.40
CA TYR A 151 3.47 -18.80 -4.03
C TYR A 151 2.33 -19.09 -3.05
N TYR A 152 2.19 -18.33 -1.97
CA TYR A 152 1.11 -18.54 -1.01
C TYR A 152 -0.27 -18.26 -1.62
N ALA A 153 -0.38 -17.25 -2.46
CA ALA A 153 -1.61 -16.97 -3.20
C ALA A 153 -2.01 -18.16 -4.10
N SER A 154 -1.05 -18.83 -4.75
CA SER A 154 -1.32 -20.00 -5.59
C SER A 154 -1.77 -21.23 -4.78
N LYS A 155 -1.35 -21.34 -3.53
CA LYS A 155 -1.76 -22.45 -2.65
C LYS A 155 -3.13 -22.26 -2.01
N GLY A 156 -3.64 -21.05 -1.95
CA GLY A 156 -4.97 -20.73 -1.39
C GLY A 156 -5.11 -20.97 0.13
N ASN A 157 -4.01 -21.31 0.83
CA ASN A 157 -4.05 -21.82 2.21
C ASN A 157 -3.62 -20.82 3.28
N GLU A 158 -3.05 -19.67 2.91
CA GLU A 158 -2.60 -18.66 3.87
C GLU A 158 -3.28 -17.32 3.65
N ASN A 159 -3.44 -16.57 4.73
CA ASN A 159 -3.87 -15.20 4.67
C ASN A 159 -2.75 -14.34 4.04
N ILE A 160 -2.95 -13.90 2.81
CA ILE A 160 -1.97 -13.12 2.05
C ILE A 160 -1.56 -11.84 2.80
N ASN A 161 -2.47 -11.21 3.53
CA ASN A 161 -2.15 -10.04 4.35
C ASN A 161 -1.12 -10.38 5.44
N THR A 162 -1.22 -11.54 6.06
CA THR A 162 -0.22 -12.02 7.03
C THR A 162 1.13 -12.28 6.35
N CYS A 163 1.13 -12.84 5.14
CA CYS A 163 2.35 -13.03 4.36
C CYS A 163 2.99 -11.69 3.98
N ILE A 164 2.20 -10.71 3.52
CA ILE A 164 2.68 -9.36 3.23
C ILE A 164 3.34 -8.76 4.46
N GLU A 165 2.68 -8.80 5.62
CA GLU A 165 3.22 -8.25 6.87
C GLU A 165 4.52 -8.94 7.32
N ARG A 166 4.66 -10.23 7.05
CA ARG A 166 5.86 -11.02 7.38
C ARG A 166 7.05 -10.72 6.47
N TYR A 167 6.80 -10.52 5.18
CA TYR A 167 7.85 -10.44 4.15
C TYR A 167 8.05 -9.04 3.56
N LYS A 168 7.23 -8.06 3.94
CA LYS A 168 7.43 -6.68 3.48
C LYS A 168 8.79 -6.14 3.89
N ASN A 169 9.37 -5.35 3.03
CA ASN A 169 10.53 -4.51 3.34
C ASN A 169 10.05 -3.14 3.83
N HIS A 170 10.90 -2.39 4.51
CA HIS A 170 10.60 -1.02 4.96
C HIS A 170 11.78 -0.09 4.67
N ASP A 171 11.57 0.89 3.81
CA ASP A 171 12.48 2.03 3.66
C ASP A 171 12.14 3.06 4.75
N VAL A 172 12.95 3.08 5.81
CA VAL A 172 12.73 3.94 6.97
C VAL A 172 12.85 5.42 6.62
N ALA A 173 13.76 5.77 5.71
CA ALA A 173 14.00 7.17 5.32
C ALA A 173 12.83 7.77 4.53
N LYS A 174 12.15 6.95 3.74
CA LYS A 174 10.98 7.35 2.93
C LYS A 174 9.65 6.95 3.57
N ASN A 175 9.73 6.13 4.64
CA ASN A 175 8.59 5.57 5.35
C ASN A 175 7.60 4.81 4.42
N VAL A 176 8.14 4.04 3.48
CA VAL A 176 7.37 3.23 2.53
C VAL A 176 7.63 1.76 2.77
N TYR A 177 6.57 0.98 2.93
CA TYR A 177 6.65 -0.48 2.91
C TYR A 177 6.64 -0.96 1.47
N PHE A 178 7.44 -1.99 1.14
CA PHE A 178 7.53 -2.43 -0.24
C PHE A 178 7.86 -3.92 -0.37
N LEU A 179 7.48 -4.47 -1.53
CA LEU A 179 7.88 -5.78 -2.02
C LEU A 179 8.51 -5.59 -3.40
N ASN A 180 9.76 -6.02 -3.53
CA ASN A 180 10.47 -5.95 -4.80
C ASN A 180 9.91 -6.95 -5.81
N SER A 181 10.22 -6.73 -7.07
CA SER A 181 9.97 -7.70 -8.12
C SER A 181 10.84 -8.95 -7.94
N ILE A 182 10.40 -10.03 -8.57
CA ILE A 182 11.10 -11.30 -8.60
C ILE A 182 12.30 -11.18 -9.53
N TYR A 183 13.42 -11.81 -9.15
CA TYR A 183 14.53 -12.00 -10.06
C TYR A 183 14.09 -12.84 -11.28
N PRO A 184 14.54 -12.54 -12.52
CA PRO A 184 14.03 -13.16 -13.75
C PRO A 184 14.16 -14.69 -13.84
N SER A 185 14.83 -15.34 -12.89
CA SER A 185 15.11 -16.77 -12.90
C SER A 185 13.97 -17.66 -12.41
N TYR A 186 12.86 -17.10 -11.93
CA TYR A 186 11.75 -17.90 -11.41
C TYR A 186 10.44 -17.49 -12.07
N ASP A 187 9.78 -18.45 -12.71
CA ASP A 187 8.42 -18.34 -13.25
C ASP A 187 7.38 -18.22 -12.12
N VAL A 188 7.39 -17.11 -11.42
CA VAL A 188 6.30 -16.79 -10.53
C VAL A 188 5.32 -15.92 -11.30
N SER A 189 4.47 -16.58 -12.05
CA SER A 189 3.33 -15.95 -12.68
C SER A 189 2.11 -16.09 -11.78
N PHE A 190 1.36 -15.00 -11.62
CA PHE A 190 0.01 -15.11 -11.08
C PHE A 190 -0.86 -15.84 -12.11
N ASP A 191 -1.44 -16.98 -11.73
CA ASP A 191 -2.58 -17.53 -12.43
C ASP A 191 -3.87 -16.79 -12.05
N MET A 192 -5.00 -17.12 -12.65
CA MET A 192 -6.25 -16.44 -12.38
C MET A 192 -6.72 -16.61 -10.93
N ASN A 193 -6.45 -17.76 -10.29
CA ASN A 193 -6.88 -17.99 -8.93
C ASN A 193 -6.01 -17.22 -7.92
N SER A 194 -4.69 -17.25 -8.10
CA SER A 194 -3.77 -16.47 -7.27
C SER A 194 -3.99 -14.96 -7.42
N ALA A 195 -4.30 -14.49 -8.64
CA ALA A 195 -4.65 -13.09 -8.88
C ALA A 195 -5.93 -12.68 -8.12
N LYS A 196 -6.96 -13.55 -8.08
CA LYS A 196 -8.18 -13.30 -7.30
C LYS A 196 -7.90 -13.23 -5.80
N VAL A 197 -7.16 -14.20 -5.27
CA VAL A 197 -6.79 -14.24 -3.85
C VAL A 197 -5.99 -12.99 -3.49
N PHE A 198 -5.01 -12.62 -4.31
CA PHE A 198 -4.14 -11.47 -4.09
C PHE A 198 -4.92 -10.15 -4.03
N ILE A 199 -5.69 -9.81 -5.09
CA ILE A 199 -6.40 -8.52 -5.11
C ILE A 199 -7.49 -8.44 -4.05
N ASN A 200 -8.19 -9.53 -3.76
CA ASN A 200 -9.19 -9.55 -2.69
C ASN A 200 -8.54 -9.31 -1.32
N SER A 201 -7.37 -9.91 -1.07
CA SER A 201 -6.62 -9.70 0.16
C SER A 201 -6.14 -8.25 0.29
N LEU A 202 -5.67 -7.64 -0.80
CA LEU A 202 -5.30 -6.22 -0.79
C LEU A 202 -6.50 -5.32 -0.48
N ASN A 203 -7.64 -5.54 -1.12
CA ASN A 203 -8.84 -4.73 -0.92
C ASN A 203 -9.41 -4.85 0.50
N THR A 204 -9.18 -5.98 1.17
CA THR A 204 -9.60 -6.19 2.57
C THR A 204 -8.53 -5.79 3.59
N ASN A 205 -7.34 -5.38 3.14
CA ASN A 205 -6.24 -4.99 4.01
C ASN A 205 -6.50 -3.61 4.61
N SER A 206 -6.77 -3.55 5.90
CA SER A 206 -7.00 -2.29 6.64
C SER A 206 -5.73 -1.63 7.18
N ILE A 207 -4.56 -2.28 7.01
CA ILE A 207 -3.27 -1.80 7.53
C ILE A 207 -2.75 -0.63 6.70
N TYR A 208 -2.95 -0.67 5.37
CA TYR A 208 -2.49 0.34 4.43
C TYR A 208 -3.64 1.24 3.98
N ASN A 209 -3.35 2.53 3.80
CA ASN A 209 -4.28 3.45 3.14
C ASN A 209 -4.23 3.28 1.61
N TYR A 210 -3.03 3.00 1.09
CA TYR A 210 -2.79 2.79 -0.33
C TYR A 210 -1.87 1.61 -0.57
N THR A 211 -2.19 0.82 -1.59
CA THR A 211 -1.25 -0.15 -2.18
C THR A 211 -1.01 0.23 -3.63
N ILE A 212 0.22 0.64 -3.94
CA ILE A 212 0.62 1.01 -5.31
C ILE A 212 1.24 -0.21 -5.97
N ILE A 213 0.65 -0.65 -7.08
CA ILE A 213 1.05 -1.86 -7.81
C ILE A 213 1.68 -1.46 -9.14
N ASP A 214 2.99 -1.52 -9.22
CA ASP A 214 3.75 -1.30 -10.46
C ASP A 214 3.75 -2.58 -11.31
N CYS A 215 3.23 -2.49 -12.52
CA CYS A 215 2.89 -3.64 -13.34
C CYS A 215 3.75 -3.79 -14.58
N PRO A 216 3.98 -5.03 -15.05
CA PRO A 216 4.59 -5.26 -16.36
C PRO A 216 3.77 -4.67 -17.52
N LEU A 217 4.39 -4.59 -18.67
CA LEU A 217 3.94 -3.89 -19.88
C LEU A 217 2.64 -4.38 -20.52
N TYR A 218 2.01 -5.45 -20.07
CA TYR A 218 0.84 -6.02 -20.75
C TYR A 218 -0.24 -6.48 -19.79
N PRO A 219 -1.49 -6.09 -20.04
CA PRO A 219 -2.64 -6.65 -19.32
C PRO A 219 -2.95 -8.05 -19.84
N ILE A 220 -2.06 -9.02 -19.60
CA ILE A 220 -2.43 -10.44 -19.75
C ILE A 220 -3.49 -10.81 -18.71
N SER A 221 -4.25 -11.86 -18.99
CA SER A 221 -5.47 -12.22 -18.28
C SER A 221 -5.47 -12.07 -16.74
N PRO A 222 -4.47 -12.56 -15.96
CA PRO A 222 -4.47 -12.36 -14.51
C PRO A 222 -4.36 -10.90 -14.09
N TYR A 223 -3.52 -10.12 -14.77
CA TYR A 223 -3.33 -8.70 -14.46
C TYR A 223 -4.54 -7.85 -14.86
N ALA A 224 -5.22 -8.17 -15.96
CA ALA A 224 -6.47 -7.52 -16.33
C ALA A 224 -7.54 -7.72 -15.24
N PHE A 225 -7.60 -8.89 -14.62
CA PHE A 225 -8.47 -9.15 -13.48
C PHE A 225 -8.10 -8.30 -12.26
N ILE A 226 -6.81 -8.19 -11.92
CA ILE A 226 -6.32 -7.34 -10.83
C ILE A 226 -6.71 -5.89 -11.09
N MET A 227 -6.45 -5.36 -12.30
CA MET A 227 -6.82 -3.99 -12.69
C MET A 227 -8.32 -3.72 -12.55
N LYS A 228 -9.18 -4.64 -13.00
CA LYS A 228 -10.64 -4.50 -12.92
C LYS A 228 -11.13 -4.40 -11.47
N ASN A 229 -10.46 -5.09 -10.55
CA ASN A 229 -10.83 -5.16 -9.13
C ASN A 229 -9.99 -4.21 -8.25
N ALA A 230 -9.06 -3.46 -8.82
CA ALA A 230 -8.35 -2.39 -8.14
C ALA A 230 -9.26 -1.17 -7.92
N TYR A 231 -8.91 -0.33 -6.96
CA TYR A 231 -9.60 0.94 -6.72
C TYR A 231 -9.55 1.84 -7.98
N LYS A 232 -8.36 1.99 -8.57
CA LYS A 232 -8.11 2.76 -9.78
C LYS A 232 -6.91 2.21 -10.55
N THR A 233 -6.93 2.35 -11.88
CA THR A 233 -5.77 2.07 -12.74
C THR A 233 -5.23 3.39 -13.28
N LEU A 234 -3.95 3.67 -13.03
CA LEU A 234 -3.23 4.78 -13.67
C LEU A 234 -2.64 4.27 -14.99
N PHE A 235 -3.12 4.80 -16.10
CA PHE A 235 -2.62 4.47 -17.43
C PHE A 235 -1.72 5.59 -17.93
N ILE A 236 -0.43 5.28 -18.12
CA ILE A 236 0.57 6.26 -18.52
C ILE A 236 0.73 6.24 -20.04
N LYS A 237 0.41 7.35 -20.69
CA LYS A 237 0.69 7.65 -22.09
C LYS A 237 1.99 8.46 -22.18
N CYS A 238 2.84 8.15 -23.17
CA CYS A 238 4.14 8.80 -23.32
C CYS A 238 4.57 9.04 -24.78
N ARG A 239 3.85 8.55 -25.78
CA ARG A 239 4.27 8.60 -27.19
C ARG A 239 3.19 9.04 -28.17
N GLY A 240 1.92 9.05 -27.80
CA GLY A 240 0.81 9.32 -28.71
C GLY A 240 0.68 8.27 -29.83
N SER A 241 0.95 7.02 -29.49
CA SER A 241 0.96 5.94 -30.45
C SER A 241 -0.40 5.26 -30.56
N GLU A 242 -0.68 4.66 -31.73
CA GLU A 242 -1.87 3.82 -31.95
C GLU A 242 -2.01 2.73 -30.87
N ARG A 243 -0.90 2.14 -30.44
CA ARG A 243 -0.89 1.16 -29.37
C ARG A 243 -1.38 1.69 -28.01
N GLU A 244 -1.14 2.95 -27.70
CA GLU A 244 -1.69 3.58 -26.50
C GLU A 244 -3.21 3.71 -26.58
N GLU A 245 -3.73 4.04 -27.77
CA GLU A 245 -5.16 4.11 -28.01
C GLU A 245 -5.82 2.71 -27.98
N GLU A 246 -5.17 1.69 -28.54
CA GLU A 246 -5.65 0.30 -28.46
C GLU A 246 -5.73 -0.19 -27.01
N VAL A 247 -4.71 0.09 -26.18
CA VAL A 247 -4.70 -0.28 -24.76
C VAL A 247 -5.76 0.52 -24.01
N ALA A 248 -5.91 1.80 -24.27
CA ALA A 248 -6.96 2.61 -23.64
C ALA A 248 -8.37 2.07 -23.97
N ALA A 249 -8.61 1.73 -25.24
CA ALA A 249 -9.87 1.12 -25.68
C ALA A 249 -10.11 -0.25 -25.02
N PHE A 250 -9.05 -1.07 -24.86
CA PHE A 250 -9.13 -2.34 -24.14
C PHE A 250 -9.53 -2.13 -22.67
N LEU A 251 -8.90 -1.17 -21.99
CA LEU A 251 -9.21 -0.86 -20.59
C LEU A 251 -10.66 -0.40 -20.43
N GLN A 252 -11.12 0.48 -21.30
CA GLN A 252 -12.50 0.96 -21.32
C GLN A 252 -13.50 -0.17 -21.60
N LYS A 253 -13.25 -1.01 -22.62
CA LYS A 253 -14.12 -2.14 -22.98
C LYS A 253 -14.29 -3.16 -21.85
N ASN A 254 -13.30 -3.27 -20.96
CA ASN A 254 -13.34 -4.18 -19.82
C ASN A 254 -13.84 -3.53 -18.53
N ASP A 255 -14.42 -2.33 -18.58
CA ASP A 255 -14.97 -1.58 -17.44
C ASP A 255 -13.89 -1.33 -16.35
N ILE A 256 -12.65 -1.11 -16.75
CA ILE A 256 -11.55 -0.81 -15.84
C ILE A 256 -11.60 0.69 -15.52
N ARG A 257 -11.59 1.03 -14.25
CA ARG A 257 -11.58 2.42 -13.77
C ARG A 257 -10.23 3.05 -14.01
N VAL A 258 -10.10 3.86 -15.06
CA VAL A 258 -8.84 4.44 -15.53
C VAL A 258 -8.74 5.91 -15.17
N MET A 259 -7.56 6.34 -14.73
CA MET A 259 -7.09 7.70 -14.75
C MET A 259 -5.91 7.79 -15.71
N GLN A 260 -5.99 8.66 -16.71
CA GLN A 260 -4.92 8.85 -17.69
C GLN A 260 -3.87 9.82 -17.17
N LEU A 261 -2.61 9.43 -17.26
CA LEU A 261 -1.44 10.27 -16.99
C LEU A 261 -0.65 10.43 -18.29
N CYS A 262 -0.16 11.63 -18.55
CA CYS A 262 0.61 11.96 -19.75
C CYS A 262 2.04 12.29 -19.32
N ASN A 263 2.97 11.34 -19.47
CA ASN A 263 4.36 11.53 -19.08
C ASN A 263 5.19 12.05 -20.27
N MET A 264 5.89 13.15 -20.08
CA MET A 264 6.78 13.81 -21.06
C MET A 264 6.10 14.39 -22.32
N ILE A 265 4.83 14.10 -22.54
CA ILE A 265 4.05 14.61 -23.69
C ILE A 265 2.74 15.18 -23.15
N ARG A 266 2.33 16.34 -23.67
CA ARG A 266 1.04 16.95 -23.33
C ARG A 266 -0.03 16.47 -24.30
N TYR A 267 -1.12 15.95 -23.74
CA TYR A 267 -2.35 15.63 -24.46
C TYR A 267 -3.48 16.56 -24.03
N THR A 268 -4.58 16.53 -24.74
CA THR A 268 -5.80 17.28 -24.39
C THR A 268 -6.52 16.68 -23.18
N GLU A 269 -6.30 15.40 -22.91
CA GLU A 269 -6.91 14.67 -21.79
C GLU A 269 -5.83 14.02 -20.92
N GLY A 270 -6.06 14.02 -19.60
CA GLY A 270 -5.17 13.40 -18.62
C GLY A 270 -4.29 14.40 -17.87
N ILE A 271 -3.71 13.94 -16.76
CA ILE A 271 -2.81 14.74 -15.94
C ILE A 271 -1.41 14.68 -16.55
N TYR A 272 -0.84 15.84 -16.86
CA TYR A 272 0.51 15.94 -17.38
C TYR A 272 1.54 15.76 -16.26
N ILE A 273 2.45 14.80 -16.44
CA ILE A 273 3.60 14.58 -15.58
C ILE A 273 4.85 15.10 -16.30
N PRO A 274 5.49 16.16 -15.83
CA PRO A 274 6.72 16.66 -16.43
C PRO A 274 7.85 15.66 -16.27
N LYS A 275 8.85 15.74 -17.16
CA LYS A 275 10.05 14.89 -17.06
C LYS A 275 10.76 15.21 -15.74
N ALA A 276 10.92 14.20 -14.89
CA ALA A 276 11.76 14.34 -13.71
C ALA A 276 13.24 14.34 -14.13
N GLU A 277 14.02 15.23 -13.55
CA GLU A 277 15.47 15.14 -13.60
C GLU A 277 15.96 14.00 -12.69
N GLU A 278 17.18 13.53 -12.87
CA GLU A 278 17.69 12.22 -12.40
C GLU A 278 17.52 11.89 -10.89
N ASP A 279 17.13 12.84 -10.05
CA ASP A 279 16.96 12.62 -8.61
C ASP A 279 15.62 13.18 -8.10
N ILE A 280 14.70 12.30 -7.69
CA ILE A 280 13.42 12.66 -7.08
C ILE A 280 13.59 13.51 -5.81
N THR A 281 14.72 13.41 -5.12
CA THR A 281 14.98 14.18 -3.90
C THR A 281 15.28 15.65 -4.20
N HIS A 282 15.68 15.97 -5.43
CA HIS A 282 15.99 17.31 -5.94
C HIS A 282 15.03 17.75 -7.05
N ASN A 283 13.87 17.14 -7.13
CA ASN A 283 12.96 17.34 -8.25
C ASN A 283 12.38 18.75 -8.31
N PRO A 284 12.18 19.27 -9.54
CA PRO A 284 11.49 20.53 -9.75
C PRO A 284 10.10 20.51 -9.13
N TYR A 285 9.70 21.64 -8.60
CA TYR A 285 8.39 21.91 -8.00
C TYR A 285 7.23 21.36 -8.85
N ASP A 286 7.30 21.52 -10.17
CA ASP A 286 6.29 21.09 -11.14
C ASP A 286 5.98 19.58 -11.11
N PHE A 287 6.98 18.74 -10.81
CA PHE A 287 6.75 17.28 -10.70
C PHE A 287 5.96 16.95 -9.44
N TYR A 288 6.27 17.58 -8.31
CA TYR A 288 5.52 17.36 -7.08
C TYR A 288 4.10 17.88 -7.18
N GLU A 289 3.87 19.02 -7.82
CA GLU A 289 2.51 19.53 -8.10
C GLU A 289 1.72 18.55 -8.97
N ALA A 290 2.34 17.94 -9.97
CA ALA A 290 1.68 16.94 -10.80
C ALA A 290 1.30 15.68 -9.99
N ILE A 291 2.17 15.19 -9.12
CA ILE A 291 1.85 14.07 -8.22
C ILE A 291 0.75 14.45 -7.21
N GLU A 292 0.78 15.66 -6.68
CA GLU A 292 -0.28 16.20 -5.81
C GLU A 292 -1.62 16.22 -6.54
N GLN A 293 -1.66 16.67 -7.79
CA GLN A 293 -2.86 16.65 -8.62
C GLN A 293 -3.38 15.22 -8.84
N VAL A 294 -2.50 14.25 -9.07
CA VAL A 294 -2.89 12.83 -9.15
C VAL A 294 -3.56 12.38 -7.86
N VAL A 295 -2.99 12.70 -6.70
CA VAL A 295 -3.56 12.33 -5.40
C VAL A 295 -4.90 13.02 -5.17
N TYR A 296 -5.00 14.31 -5.48
CA TYR A 296 -6.26 15.05 -5.37
C TYR A 296 -7.38 14.39 -6.19
N GLU A 297 -7.12 14.04 -7.45
CA GLU A 297 -8.12 13.38 -8.30
C GLU A 297 -8.41 11.92 -7.87
N LEU A 298 -7.47 11.24 -7.21
CA LEU A 298 -7.71 9.94 -6.59
C LEU A 298 -8.62 10.05 -5.37
N GLU A 299 -8.52 11.12 -4.59
CA GLU A 299 -9.30 11.31 -3.37
C GLU A 299 -10.68 11.95 -3.64
N LYS A 300 -10.83 12.76 -4.68
CA LYS A 300 -12.07 13.47 -5.06
C LYS A 300 -13.24 12.55 -5.43
N ASN A 301 -12.97 11.34 -5.90
CA ASN A 301 -14.02 10.41 -6.36
C ASN A 301 -14.70 9.65 -5.20
N ASP A 302 -14.48 10.03 -3.96
CA ASP A 302 -15.09 9.40 -2.77
C ASP A 302 -16.23 10.26 -2.17
N GLU A 303 -16.52 11.43 -2.74
CA GLU A 303 -17.68 12.26 -2.43
C GLU A 303 -18.83 11.99 -3.41
#